data_9dd0ec0e528bd2a866eb880bfe643e91
#
_entry.id   9dd0ec0e528bd2a866eb880bfe643e91
#
_cell.length_a   1.000
_cell.length_b   1.000
_cell.length_c   1.000
_cell.angle_alpha   90.00
_cell.angle_beta   90.00
_cell.angle_gamma   90.00
#
_symmetry.space_group_name_H-M   'P 1'
#
loop_
_entity.id
_entity.type
_entity.pdbx_description
1 polymer ?
#
loop_
_entity_poly.entity_id
_entity_poly.type
_entity_poly.pdbx_seq_one_letter_code
_entity_poly.pdbx_strand_id
1 'polypeptide(L)'
;LPRAESVIVGEPSMMKVVTGHKGGTGFWVHIEGFEVHSSLQPYGVSAIHEGARLIQWANDMNDAMAAAEPSVLAAPFDPPYSTLHVGTISGGTANNITAKTCDFMLGVRAVPGETGWADKMLAAGAELDARIKKIRPEAGVTMTPAFGVPPLTPEDDGPAEALARRLTGDNGLHVVSYGTEGGQFQVRGYSAV
;
A
#
# COMPACT_ATOMS: atom_id res chain seq x y z
N LEU A 1 -8.12 4.39 25.83
CA LEU A 1 -8.62 5.68 25.36
C LEU A 1 -9.89 6.02 26.13
N PRO A 2 -10.15 7.32 26.48
CA PRO A 2 -11.41 7.73 27.04
C PRO A 2 -12.56 7.41 26.08
N ARG A 3 -13.75 7.13 26.62
CA ARG A 3 -14.93 6.99 25.76
C ARG A 3 -15.31 8.38 25.23
N ALA A 4 -15.35 8.51 23.91
CA ALA A 4 -15.81 9.70 23.21
C ALA A 4 -16.91 9.29 22.22
N GLU A 5 -17.87 10.16 22.00
CA GLU A 5 -18.92 9.97 21.00
C GLU A 5 -18.38 10.32 19.59
N SER A 6 -17.48 11.29 19.55
CA SER A 6 -16.91 11.81 18.30
C SER A 6 -15.42 12.05 18.44
N VAL A 7 -14.68 11.81 17.38
CA VAL A 7 -13.25 12.12 17.24
C VAL A 7 -13.07 13.02 16.02
N ILE A 8 -12.45 14.18 16.22
CA ILE A 8 -12.05 15.08 15.15
C ILE A 8 -10.52 15.06 15.08
N VAL A 9 -9.97 14.61 13.95
CA VAL A 9 -8.53 14.60 13.70
C VAL A 9 -8.12 15.94 13.10
N GLY A 10 -7.23 16.67 13.77
CA GLY A 10 -6.83 18.03 13.41
C GLY A 10 -5.77 18.09 12.31
N GLU A 11 -6.10 17.62 11.11
CA GLU A 11 -5.24 17.75 9.93
C GLU A 11 -5.37 19.13 9.29
N PRO A 12 -4.35 19.62 8.55
CA PRO A 12 -4.39 20.93 7.87
C PRO A 12 -5.29 20.89 6.61
N SER A 13 -6.60 20.69 6.81
CA SER A 13 -7.60 20.50 5.75
C SER A 13 -8.19 21.81 5.22
N MET A 14 -7.67 22.98 5.60
CA MET A 14 -8.26 24.29 5.30
C MET A 14 -9.71 24.42 5.83
N MET A 15 -9.98 23.88 6.99
CA MET A 15 -11.31 23.81 7.64
C MET A 15 -12.36 23.02 6.84
N LYS A 16 -11.93 22.19 5.91
CA LYS A 16 -12.81 21.24 5.20
C LYS A 16 -13.01 20.00 6.03
N VAL A 17 -14.25 19.51 6.04
CA VAL A 17 -14.61 18.28 6.74
C VAL A 17 -14.30 17.08 5.86
N VAL A 18 -13.19 16.40 6.14
CA VAL A 18 -12.72 15.23 5.39
C VAL A 18 -13.37 13.97 5.98
N THR A 19 -14.31 13.38 5.25
CA THR A 19 -15.11 12.23 5.72
C THR A 19 -14.54 10.88 5.31
N GLY A 20 -13.50 10.86 4.47
CA GLY A 20 -12.89 9.61 4.03
C GLY A 20 -11.43 9.77 3.63
N HIS A 21 -10.63 8.75 3.89
CA HIS A 21 -9.27 8.66 3.38
C HIS A 21 -8.87 7.24 2.99
N LYS A 22 -7.91 7.14 2.04
CA LYS A 22 -7.36 5.83 1.70
C LYS A 22 -6.59 5.26 2.87
N GLY A 23 -6.73 3.95 3.08
CA GLY A 23 -5.83 3.19 3.92
C GLY A 23 -4.51 2.88 3.23
N GLY A 24 -3.69 2.06 3.86
CA GLY A 24 -2.48 1.57 3.25
C GLY A 24 -1.82 0.48 4.06
N THR A 25 -1.08 -0.35 3.38
CA THR A 25 -0.17 -1.31 3.99
C THR A 25 1.07 -1.45 3.13
N GLY A 26 2.16 -1.87 3.72
CA GLY A 26 3.41 -2.05 2.98
C GLY A 26 4.34 -3.04 3.62
N PHE A 27 5.25 -3.55 2.81
CA PHE A 27 6.27 -4.50 3.20
C PHE A 27 7.64 -4.04 2.75
N TRP A 28 8.62 -4.19 3.61
CA TRP A 28 10.01 -4.22 3.21
C TRP A 28 10.25 -5.54 2.49
N VAL A 29 10.72 -5.45 1.25
CA VAL A 29 11.05 -6.60 0.39
C VAL A 29 12.56 -6.69 0.31
N HIS A 30 13.11 -7.82 0.69
CA HIS A 30 14.50 -8.20 0.50
C HIS A 30 14.57 -9.42 -0.39
N ILE A 31 15.35 -9.33 -1.47
CA ILE A 31 15.63 -10.44 -2.38
C ILE A 31 17.10 -10.79 -2.27
N GLU A 32 17.36 -12.01 -1.86
CA GLU A 32 18.68 -12.63 -1.91
C GLU A 32 18.84 -13.37 -3.23
N GLY A 33 19.77 -12.93 -4.06
CA GLY A 33 20.12 -13.55 -5.31
C GLY A 33 21.31 -14.50 -5.19
N PHE A 34 21.83 -14.95 -6.33
CA PHE A 34 23.03 -15.79 -6.40
C PHE A 34 23.98 -15.20 -7.46
N GLU A 35 25.14 -14.73 -6.99
CA GLU A 35 26.15 -14.07 -7.85
C GLU A 35 26.85 -15.03 -8.78
N VAL A 36 26.90 -14.67 -10.05
CA VAL A 36 27.77 -15.26 -11.08
C VAL A 36 28.23 -14.14 -12.02
N HIS A 37 29.28 -14.37 -12.78
CA HIS A 37 29.64 -13.43 -13.83
C HIS A 37 28.49 -13.28 -14.85
N SER A 38 28.28 -12.09 -15.37
CA SER A 38 27.14 -11.77 -16.24
C SER A 38 27.03 -12.66 -17.48
N SER A 39 28.14 -13.17 -17.99
CA SER A 39 28.16 -14.15 -19.09
C SER A 39 27.60 -15.53 -18.70
N LEU A 40 27.48 -15.81 -17.41
CA LEU A 40 26.94 -17.04 -16.84
C LEU A 40 25.54 -16.81 -16.19
N GLN A 41 24.89 -15.72 -16.54
CA GLN A 41 23.61 -15.28 -15.96
C GLN A 41 22.56 -16.40 -15.81
N PRO A 42 22.39 -17.37 -16.74
CA PRO A 42 21.41 -18.45 -16.57
C PRO A 42 21.67 -19.39 -15.37
N TYR A 43 22.88 -19.38 -14.81
CA TYR A 43 23.26 -20.17 -13.64
C TYR A 43 23.20 -19.38 -12.32
N GLY A 44 22.93 -18.09 -12.40
CA GLY A 44 22.76 -17.20 -11.27
C GLY A 44 21.31 -16.76 -11.07
N VAL A 45 21.07 -16.01 -9.99
CA VAL A 45 19.82 -15.30 -9.75
C VAL A 45 20.15 -13.84 -9.52
N SER A 46 19.75 -12.98 -10.45
CA SER A 46 19.89 -11.53 -10.26
C SER A 46 18.74 -11.01 -9.41
N ALA A 47 19.03 -10.63 -8.18
CA ALA A 47 18.03 -10.06 -7.26
C ALA A 47 17.30 -8.83 -7.85
N ILE A 48 18.01 -8.00 -8.62
CA ILE A 48 17.41 -6.84 -9.31
C ILE A 48 16.40 -7.30 -10.37
N HIS A 49 16.74 -8.29 -11.19
CA HIS A 49 15.82 -8.80 -12.22
C HIS A 49 14.57 -9.45 -11.60
N GLU A 50 14.74 -10.15 -10.50
CA GLU A 50 13.62 -10.77 -9.81
C GLU A 50 12.79 -9.71 -9.05
N GLY A 51 13.43 -8.68 -8.48
CA GLY A 51 12.73 -7.53 -7.91
C GLY A 51 11.88 -6.78 -8.94
N ALA A 52 12.42 -6.61 -10.16
CA ALA A 52 11.67 -6.01 -11.27
C ALA A 52 10.40 -6.80 -11.63
N ARG A 53 10.37 -8.13 -11.44
CA ARG A 53 9.16 -8.95 -11.66
C ARG A 53 8.06 -8.61 -10.65
N LEU A 54 8.42 -8.43 -9.38
CA LEU A 54 7.45 -8.05 -8.35
C LEU A 54 6.95 -6.62 -8.57
N ILE A 55 7.82 -5.72 -9.03
CA ILE A 55 7.44 -4.35 -9.43
C ILE A 55 6.52 -4.40 -10.65
N GLN A 56 6.79 -5.26 -11.64
CA GLN A 56 5.91 -5.42 -12.79
C GLN A 56 4.53 -5.96 -12.38
N TRP A 57 4.49 -6.94 -11.47
CA TRP A 57 3.22 -7.39 -10.89
C TRP A 57 2.43 -6.23 -10.26
N ALA A 58 3.10 -5.31 -9.54
CA ALA A 58 2.44 -4.14 -8.98
C ALA A 58 1.92 -3.18 -10.07
N ASN A 59 2.64 -3.01 -11.17
CA ASN A 59 2.19 -2.23 -12.32
C ASN A 59 0.96 -2.88 -13.00
N ASP A 60 1.00 -4.19 -13.23
CA ASP A 60 -0.12 -4.94 -13.84
C ASP A 60 -1.38 -4.83 -12.96
N MET A 61 -1.23 -4.87 -11.64
CA MET A 61 -2.33 -4.63 -10.70
C MET A 61 -2.86 -3.20 -10.79
N ASN A 62 -1.99 -2.19 -10.89
CA ASN A 62 -2.40 -0.80 -11.08
C ASN A 62 -3.20 -0.62 -12.38
N ASP A 63 -2.73 -1.19 -13.47
CA ASP A 63 -3.40 -1.11 -14.77
C ASP A 63 -4.78 -1.78 -14.72
N ALA A 64 -4.87 -2.94 -14.07
CA ALA A 64 -6.15 -3.64 -13.88
C ALA A 64 -7.14 -2.82 -13.04
N MET A 65 -6.67 -2.18 -11.95
CA MET A 65 -7.51 -1.34 -11.10
C MET A 65 -7.95 -0.06 -11.82
N ALA A 66 -7.08 0.55 -12.60
CA ALA A 66 -7.41 1.74 -13.39
C ALA A 66 -8.43 1.46 -14.50
N ALA A 67 -8.46 0.24 -15.04
CA ALA A 67 -9.41 -0.20 -16.06
C ALA A 67 -10.76 -0.66 -15.50
N ALA A 68 -10.84 -0.92 -14.19
CA ALA A 68 -12.06 -1.38 -13.54
C ALA A 68 -13.02 -0.22 -13.24
N GLU A 69 -14.33 -0.53 -13.22
CA GLU A 69 -15.33 0.45 -12.76
C GLU A 69 -15.16 0.73 -11.26
N PRO A 70 -15.04 2.00 -10.84
CA PRO A 70 -14.89 2.33 -9.43
C PRO A 70 -16.10 1.89 -8.59
N SER A 71 -15.84 1.36 -7.41
CA SER A 71 -16.90 1.11 -6.43
C SER A 71 -17.50 2.44 -5.92
N VAL A 72 -18.69 2.38 -5.32
CA VAL A 72 -19.35 3.56 -4.73
C VAL A 72 -18.46 4.25 -3.69
N LEU A 73 -17.72 3.48 -2.90
CA LEU A 73 -16.79 4.00 -1.90
C LEU A 73 -15.50 4.57 -2.51
N ALA A 74 -15.10 4.07 -3.66
CA ALA A 74 -13.91 4.53 -4.37
C ALA A 74 -14.16 5.78 -5.22
N ALA A 75 -15.36 5.93 -5.78
CA ALA A 75 -15.71 6.98 -6.74
C ALA A 75 -15.39 8.42 -6.29
N PRO A 76 -15.47 8.81 -5.00
CA PRO A 76 -15.10 10.16 -4.56
C PRO A 76 -13.60 10.44 -4.57
N PHE A 77 -12.74 9.43 -4.66
CA PHE A 77 -11.28 9.58 -4.59
C PHE A 77 -10.67 9.93 -5.95
N ASP A 78 -9.51 10.55 -5.90
CA ASP A 78 -8.66 10.78 -7.07
C ASP A 78 -7.24 10.24 -6.80
N PRO A 79 -6.81 9.20 -7.54
CA PRO A 79 -7.59 8.35 -8.44
C PRO A 79 -8.65 7.51 -7.70
N PRO A 80 -9.77 7.12 -8.37
CA PRO A 80 -10.88 6.40 -7.75
C PRO A 80 -10.63 4.88 -7.65
N TYR A 81 -9.40 4.48 -7.36
CA TYR A 81 -8.95 3.09 -7.19
C TYR A 81 -7.74 3.02 -6.28
N SER A 82 -7.42 1.83 -5.81
CA SER A 82 -6.20 1.58 -5.03
C SER A 82 -4.96 1.62 -5.91
N THR A 83 -3.82 2.00 -5.35
CA THR A 83 -2.56 2.10 -6.09
C THR A 83 -1.42 1.43 -5.34
N LEU A 84 -0.63 0.61 -6.04
CA LEU A 84 0.63 0.06 -5.53
C LEU A 84 1.80 0.94 -5.97
N HIS A 85 2.83 1.00 -5.13
CA HIS A 85 4.00 1.84 -5.40
C HIS A 85 5.28 1.28 -4.78
N VAL A 86 6.38 1.47 -5.50
CA VAL A 86 7.75 1.30 -5.01
C VAL A 86 8.46 2.63 -5.20
N GLY A 87 8.77 3.32 -4.12
CA GLY A 87 9.35 4.68 -4.16
C GLY A 87 10.87 4.69 -4.26
N THR A 88 11.52 3.67 -3.71
CA THR A 88 12.98 3.53 -3.71
C THR A 88 13.36 2.07 -3.92
N ILE A 89 14.48 1.84 -4.60
CA ILE A 89 15.06 0.53 -4.82
C ILE A 89 16.58 0.63 -4.72
N SER A 90 17.22 -0.36 -4.09
CA SER A 90 18.67 -0.48 -4.05
C SER A 90 19.08 -1.93 -4.26
N GLY A 91 20.26 -2.14 -4.87
CA GLY A 91 20.77 -3.49 -5.09
C GLY A 91 21.95 -3.55 -6.04
N GLY A 92 22.59 -4.72 -6.06
CA GLY A 92 23.75 -4.99 -6.89
C GLY A 92 25.07 -4.44 -6.32
N THR A 93 26.18 -4.96 -6.84
CA THR A 93 27.55 -4.61 -6.41
C THR A 93 28.44 -4.20 -7.58
N ALA A 94 28.26 -4.81 -8.76
CA ALA A 94 29.04 -4.51 -9.96
C ALA A 94 28.24 -4.80 -11.24
N ASN A 95 28.62 -4.12 -12.34
CA ASN A 95 27.90 -4.22 -13.62
C ASN A 95 28.12 -5.55 -14.37
N ASN A 96 29.12 -6.33 -13.99
CA ASN A 96 29.50 -7.58 -14.66
C ASN A 96 29.19 -8.85 -13.84
N ILE A 97 28.42 -8.73 -12.76
CA ILE A 97 27.93 -9.87 -11.96
C ILE A 97 26.41 -9.75 -11.73
N THR A 98 25.74 -10.88 -11.58
CA THR A 98 24.32 -10.89 -11.20
C THR A 98 24.17 -10.33 -9.78
N ALA A 99 23.20 -9.44 -9.59
CA ALA A 99 23.01 -8.76 -8.31
C ALA A 99 22.69 -9.74 -7.19
N LYS A 100 23.46 -9.67 -6.08
CA LYS A 100 23.27 -10.51 -4.91
C LYS A 100 22.04 -10.09 -4.12
N THR A 101 21.82 -8.80 -3.97
CA THR A 101 20.67 -8.28 -3.18
C THR A 101 19.87 -7.27 -3.97
N CYS A 102 18.60 -7.17 -3.63
CA CYS A 102 17.72 -6.09 -4.07
C CYS A 102 16.72 -5.79 -2.95
N ASP A 103 16.66 -4.53 -2.54
CA ASP A 103 15.85 -4.05 -1.41
C ASP A 103 14.93 -2.92 -1.86
N PHE A 104 13.66 -3.00 -1.51
CA PHE A 104 12.68 -1.94 -1.73
C PHE A 104 11.50 -2.07 -0.78
N MET A 105 10.70 -1.01 -0.68
CA MET A 105 9.41 -1.06 0.00
C MET A 105 8.29 -1.12 -1.04
N LEU A 106 7.49 -2.18 -1.01
CA LEU A 106 6.26 -2.31 -1.77
C LEU A 106 5.08 -1.90 -0.88
N GLY A 107 4.36 -0.87 -1.27
CA GLY A 107 3.20 -0.36 -0.53
C GLY A 107 1.97 -0.22 -1.41
N VAL A 108 0.80 -0.24 -0.76
CA VAL A 108 -0.49 0.06 -1.39
C VAL A 108 -1.18 1.22 -0.68
N ARG A 109 -1.86 2.07 -1.44
CA ARG A 109 -2.88 2.99 -0.96
C ARG A 109 -4.23 2.43 -1.37
N ALA A 110 -4.99 1.93 -0.40
CA ALA A 110 -6.23 1.20 -0.62
C ALA A 110 -7.44 2.11 -0.39
N VAL A 111 -8.36 2.13 -1.34
CA VAL A 111 -9.67 2.80 -1.15
C VAL A 111 -10.49 2.05 -0.08
N PRO A 112 -11.38 2.75 0.65
CA PRO A 112 -12.28 2.10 1.60
C PRO A 112 -13.08 0.97 0.95
N GLY A 113 -13.30 -0.12 1.69
CA GLY A 113 -14.00 -1.31 1.21
C GLY A 113 -13.13 -2.36 0.54
N GLU A 114 -11.94 -2.01 0.06
CA GLU A 114 -10.99 -2.99 -0.47
C GLU A 114 -10.12 -3.59 0.64
N THR A 115 -10.11 -4.90 0.72
CA THR A 115 -9.40 -5.69 1.75
C THR A 115 -8.46 -6.72 1.10
N GLY A 116 -7.64 -7.38 1.93
CA GLY A 116 -6.78 -8.49 1.49
C GLY A 116 -5.54 -8.07 0.72
N TRP A 117 -5.18 -6.77 0.69
CA TRP A 117 -3.98 -6.31 -0.01
C TRP A 117 -2.68 -6.89 0.56
N ALA A 118 -2.61 -7.05 1.89
CA ALA A 118 -1.47 -7.70 2.52
C ALA A 118 -1.28 -9.13 1.99
N ASP A 119 -2.37 -9.90 1.95
CA ASP A 119 -2.35 -11.29 1.48
C ASP A 119 -1.97 -11.39 0.00
N LYS A 120 -2.48 -10.49 -0.85
CA LYS A 120 -2.13 -10.42 -2.28
C LYS A 120 -0.65 -10.15 -2.49
N MET A 121 -0.08 -9.18 -1.75
CA MET A 121 1.35 -8.85 -1.85
C MET A 121 2.23 -10.00 -1.34
N LEU A 122 1.87 -10.61 -0.20
CA LEU A 122 2.59 -11.77 0.34
C LEU A 122 2.52 -12.98 -0.59
N ALA A 123 1.37 -13.23 -1.23
CA ALA A 123 1.22 -14.30 -2.20
C ALA A 123 2.12 -14.09 -3.43
N ALA A 124 2.18 -12.86 -3.97
CA ALA A 124 3.08 -12.53 -5.08
C ALA A 124 4.56 -12.72 -4.70
N GLY A 125 4.94 -12.31 -3.48
CA GLY A 125 6.28 -12.55 -2.95
C GLY A 125 6.59 -14.03 -2.79
N ALA A 126 5.66 -14.84 -2.29
CA ALA A 126 5.83 -16.28 -2.13
C ALA A 126 5.93 -17.02 -3.48
N GLU A 127 5.18 -16.57 -4.48
CA GLU A 127 5.28 -17.12 -5.84
C GLU A 127 6.66 -16.83 -6.44
N LEU A 128 7.16 -15.60 -6.25
CA LEU A 128 8.50 -15.22 -6.68
C LEU A 128 9.58 -16.03 -5.95
N ASP A 129 9.46 -16.20 -4.64
CA ASP A 129 10.39 -17.02 -3.82
C ASP A 129 10.45 -18.47 -4.34
N ALA A 130 9.28 -19.08 -4.56
CA ALA A 130 9.19 -20.44 -5.08
C ALA A 130 9.80 -20.58 -6.49
N ARG A 131 9.69 -19.54 -7.32
CA ARG A 131 10.33 -19.48 -8.63
C ARG A 131 11.85 -19.41 -8.53
N ILE A 132 12.37 -18.51 -7.69
CA ILE A 132 13.81 -18.29 -7.52
C ILE A 132 14.50 -19.54 -6.99
N LYS A 133 13.91 -20.19 -6.01
CA LYS A 133 14.45 -21.42 -5.36
C LYS A 133 14.55 -22.61 -6.29
N LYS A 134 13.79 -22.64 -7.40
CA LYS A 134 13.97 -23.66 -8.44
C LYS A 134 15.27 -23.49 -9.21
N ILE A 135 15.82 -22.28 -9.27
CA ILE A 135 17.08 -21.97 -9.95
C ILE A 135 18.25 -22.16 -8.96
N ARG A 136 18.11 -21.55 -7.77
CA ARG A 136 19.09 -21.59 -6.69
C ARG A 136 18.36 -21.68 -5.34
N PRO A 137 18.46 -22.82 -4.64
CA PRO A 137 17.83 -22.99 -3.33
C PRO A 137 18.31 -22.01 -2.26
N GLU A 138 19.52 -21.45 -2.44
CA GLU A 138 20.13 -20.48 -1.52
C GLU A 138 19.54 -19.06 -1.69
N ALA A 139 18.95 -18.78 -2.83
CA ALA A 139 18.30 -17.50 -3.12
C ALA A 139 16.85 -17.49 -2.58
N GLY A 140 16.30 -16.30 -2.42
CA GLY A 140 14.92 -16.21 -1.92
C GLY A 140 14.38 -14.79 -1.78
N VAL A 141 13.14 -14.70 -1.33
CA VAL A 141 12.43 -13.45 -1.06
C VAL A 141 11.98 -13.42 0.39
N THR A 142 12.25 -12.33 1.08
CA THR A 142 11.74 -12.05 2.42
C THR A 142 10.91 -10.79 2.39
N MET A 143 9.71 -10.84 2.96
CA MET A 143 8.83 -9.69 3.10
C MET A 143 8.49 -9.47 4.57
N THR A 144 8.81 -8.29 5.09
CA THR A 144 8.52 -7.92 6.48
C THR A 144 7.58 -6.72 6.52
N PRO A 145 6.56 -6.70 7.41
CA PRO A 145 5.66 -5.57 7.52
C PRO A 145 6.41 -4.25 7.75
N ALA A 146 6.07 -3.23 6.98
CA ALA A 146 6.64 -1.89 7.11
C ALA A 146 5.68 -0.92 7.79
N PHE A 147 4.41 -0.90 7.37
CA PHE A 147 3.36 -0.07 7.95
C PHE A 147 1.97 -0.66 7.67
N GLY A 148 0.98 -0.19 8.45
CA GLY A 148 -0.44 -0.47 8.21
C GLY A 148 -1.29 0.69 8.75
N VAL A 149 -2.15 1.25 7.89
CA VAL A 149 -3.07 2.34 8.22
C VAL A 149 -4.45 1.95 7.70
N PRO A 150 -5.45 1.76 8.58
CA PRO A 150 -6.83 1.51 8.17
C PRO A 150 -7.37 2.70 7.36
N PRO A 151 -8.23 2.48 6.36
CA PRO A 151 -8.95 3.56 5.70
C PRO A 151 -9.95 4.20 6.67
N LEU A 152 -10.28 5.47 6.42
CA LEU A 152 -11.48 6.10 6.97
C LEU A 152 -12.60 5.96 5.94
N THR A 153 -13.70 5.33 6.33
CA THR A 153 -14.88 5.18 5.49
C THR A 153 -15.92 6.22 5.90
N PRO A 154 -16.53 6.95 4.95
CA PRO A 154 -17.64 7.84 5.27
C PRO A 154 -18.72 7.11 6.07
N GLU A 155 -19.24 7.76 7.12
CA GLU A 155 -20.29 7.23 7.97
C GLU A 155 -21.65 7.76 7.52
N ASP A 156 -22.68 6.92 7.58
CA ASP A 156 -24.05 7.39 7.43
C ASP A 156 -24.48 8.06 8.75
N ASP A 157 -24.77 9.36 8.73
CA ASP A 157 -25.19 10.16 9.90
C ASP A 157 -24.19 10.13 11.08
N GLY A 158 -22.88 10.10 10.79
CA GLY A 158 -21.84 10.07 11.82
C GLY A 158 -21.84 11.30 12.74
N PRO A 159 -21.84 11.13 14.07
CA PRO A 159 -21.86 12.26 15.01
C PRO A 159 -20.60 13.13 14.92
N ALA A 160 -19.44 12.58 14.57
CA ALA A 160 -18.21 13.35 14.35
C ALA A 160 -18.35 14.30 13.16
N GLU A 161 -18.86 13.79 12.03
CA GLU A 161 -19.14 14.58 10.85
C GLU A 161 -20.16 15.69 11.12
N ALA A 162 -21.27 15.35 11.75
CA ALA A 162 -22.30 16.33 12.12
C ALA A 162 -21.75 17.44 13.01
N LEU A 163 -20.89 17.11 13.98
CA LEU A 163 -20.24 18.07 14.86
C LEU A 163 -19.27 18.97 14.07
N ALA A 164 -18.38 18.37 13.27
CA ALA A 164 -17.40 19.11 12.49
C ALA A 164 -18.06 20.08 11.51
N ARG A 165 -19.12 19.66 10.80
CA ARG A 165 -19.89 20.53 9.89
C ARG A 165 -20.54 21.70 10.60
N ARG A 166 -21.07 21.52 11.82
CA ARG A 166 -21.61 22.62 12.63
C ARG A 166 -20.52 23.63 13.03
N LEU A 167 -19.32 23.16 13.34
CA LEU A 167 -18.22 24.01 13.79
C LEU A 167 -17.56 24.78 12.65
N THR A 168 -17.47 24.18 11.47
CA THR A 168 -16.78 24.76 10.30
C THR A 168 -17.71 25.48 9.33
N GLY A 169 -18.98 25.09 9.29
CA GLY A 169 -19.95 25.52 8.25
C GLY A 169 -19.72 24.82 6.90
N ASP A 170 -18.75 23.90 6.80
CA ASP A 170 -18.48 23.19 5.56
C ASP A 170 -19.44 22.00 5.38
N ASN A 171 -20.15 21.98 4.24
CA ASN A 171 -21.07 20.92 3.86
C ASN A 171 -20.64 20.21 2.57
N GLY A 172 -19.40 20.43 2.12
CA GLY A 172 -18.84 19.77 0.95
C GLY A 172 -18.53 18.29 1.21
N LEU A 173 -18.41 17.52 0.15
CA LEU A 173 -17.90 16.16 0.19
C LEU A 173 -16.39 16.22 -0.05
N HIS A 174 -15.59 15.88 0.95
CA HIS A 174 -14.14 15.88 0.83
C HIS A 174 -13.58 14.54 1.31
N VAL A 175 -12.72 13.97 0.47
CA VAL A 175 -11.91 12.79 0.77
C VAL A 175 -10.46 13.06 0.42
N VAL A 176 -9.53 12.33 1.02
CA VAL A 176 -8.09 12.47 0.73
C VAL A 176 -7.44 11.13 0.41
N SER A 177 -6.43 11.15 -0.46
CA SER A 177 -5.74 9.93 -0.89
C SER A 177 -4.57 9.51 0.01
N TYR A 178 -4.23 10.31 1.04
CA TYR A 178 -3.29 9.93 2.10
C TYR A 178 -4.06 9.45 3.35
N GLY A 179 -3.37 8.75 4.25
CA GLY A 179 -3.98 8.25 5.49
C GLY A 179 -3.79 9.21 6.65
N THR A 180 -4.79 9.27 7.54
CA THR A 180 -4.75 9.98 8.83
C THR A 180 -5.04 9.00 9.98
N GLU A 181 -5.07 9.48 11.22
CA GLU A 181 -5.46 8.68 12.38
C GLU A 181 -6.96 8.37 12.42
N GLY A 182 -7.80 9.04 11.61
CA GLY A 182 -9.25 8.84 11.58
C GLY A 182 -9.65 7.37 11.45
N GLY A 183 -9.07 6.65 10.50
CA GLY A 183 -9.30 5.22 10.32
C GLY A 183 -8.91 4.38 11.54
N GLN A 184 -7.87 4.77 12.29
CA GLN A 184 -7.46 4.10 13.53
C GLN A 184 -8.52 4.19 14.65
N PHE A 185 -9.22 5.31 14.71
CA PHE A 185 -10.33 5.49 15.66
C PHE A 185 -11.57 4.73 15.19
N GLN A 186 -11.88 4.79 13.89
CA GLN A 186 -13.05 4.14 13.32
C GLN A 186 -13.02 2.62 13.52
N VAL A 187 -11.89 1.95 13.31
CA VAL A 187 -11.78 0.49 13.55
C VAL A 187 -11.90 0.11 15.03
N ARG A 188 -11.83 1.08 15.95
CA ARG A 188 -12.10 0.89 17.39
C ARG A 188 -13.53 1.26 17.79
N GLY A 189 -14.41 1.55 16.82
CA GLY A 189 -15.81 1.84 17.03
C GLY A 189 -16.12 3.29 17.43
N TYR A 190 -15.20 4.23 17.17
CA TYR A 190 -15.48 5.65 17.32
C TYR A 190 -15.98 6.22 16.00
N SER A 191 -16.93 7.16 16.06
CA SER A 191 -17.20 8.04 14.93
C SER A 191 -16.02 9.01 14.77
N ALA A 192 -15.49 9.14 13.55
CA ALA A 192 -14.28 9.91 13.28
C ALA A 192 -14.37 10.72 11.98
N VAL A 193 -13.74 11.88 11.99
CA VAL A 193 -13.61 12.76 10.82
C VAL A 193 -12.28 13.52 10.89
#